data_170b4da0f04921a81dae0c57bbe1a8e5
#
_entry.id   170b4da0f04921a81dae0c57bbe1a8e5
#
_cell.length_a   1.000
_cell.length_b   1.000
_cell.length_c   1.000
_cell.angle_alpha   90.00
_cell.angle_beta   90.00
_cell.angle_gamma   90.00
#
_symmetry.space_group_name_H-M   'P 1'
#
loop_
_entity.id
_entity.type
_entity.pdbx_description
1 polymer ?
#
loop_
_entity_poly.entity_id
_entity_poly.type
_entity_poly.pdbx_seq_one_letter_code
_entity_poly.pdbx_strand_id
1 'polypeptide(L)'
;MTSRADNPKRRPTMGEVARAAGVSPMTVSYAYSQPERVSAEAAAKVRAAAQQLGYPGPHPAARSLRRGRVGTLGVVLGERLSYAFDDPQAARFLAGVSDVCAAEGIGLTLVPITGAPSDAQRVAQAAVDGFVVWTTSDDDPVLDAVADTGLPAVVHAGPRRRGMPVVGIDDRAAATAIGQVAFAAARRPLVLGFPLDRSRVRQLLTGDDVAGVTFPVTRHRWAGLRDAWTGAGHPAAALRLAVCPVNDLTEG
;
A
#
# COMPACT_ATOMS: atom_id res chain seq x y z
N MET A 1 -8.80 -53.46 -7.70
CA MET A 1 -9.85 -52.43 -7.44
C MET A 1 -9.18 -51.08 -7.56
N THR A 2 -9.25 -50.48 -8.75
CA THR A 2 -8.60 -49.22 -9.08
C THR A 2 -9.52 -48.08 -8.67
N SER A 3 -9.08 -47.26 -7.72
CA SER A 3 -9.74 -46.04 -7.26
C SER A 3 -9.92 -45.09 -8.45
N ARG A 4 -11.16 -44.74 -8.73
CA ARG A 4 -11.56 -43.75 -9.72
C ARG A 4 -11.13 -42.37 -9.17
N ALA A 5 -10.07 -41.81 -9.77
CA ALA A 5 -9.64 -40.43 -9.49
C ALA A 5 -10.82 -39.47 -9.70
N ASP A 6 -11.19 -38.77 -8.66
CA ASP A 6 -12.27 -37.77 -8.63
C ASP A 6 -11.82 -36.61 -9.52
N ASN A 7 -12.31 -36.58 -10.75
CA ASN A 7 -12.07 -35.47 -11.69
C ASN A 7 -12.75 -34.22 -11.13
N PRO A 8 -12.02 -33.12 -10.86
CA PRO A 8 -12.61 -31.91 -10.29
C PRO A 8 -13.76 -31.45 -11.19
N LYS A 9 -14.98 -31.43 -10.66
CA LYS A 9 -16.19 -31.04 -11.38
C LYS A 9 -15.95 -29.74 -12.11
N ARG A 10 -15.91 -29.78 -13.43
CA ARG A 10 -15.75 -28.61 -14.30
C ARG A 10 -16.78 -27.54 -13.92
N ARG A 11 -16.35 -26.35 -13.59
CA ARG A 11 -17.25 -25.24 -13.26
C ARG A 11 -18.15 -24.92 -14.46
N PRO A 12 -19.46 -24.75 -14.25
CA PRO A 12 -20.37 -24.35 -15.31
C PRO A 12 -19.94 -23.04 -15.94
N THR A 13 -20.18 -22.89 -17.23
CA THR A 13 -19.83 -21.70 -18.00
C THR A 13 -21.06 -20.81 -18.21
N MET A 14 -20.81 -19.52 -18.53
CA MET A 14 -21.86 -18.57 -18.90
C MET A 14 -22.66 -19.07 -20.13
N GLY A 15 -22.01 -19.74 -21.08
CA GLY A 15 -22.67 -20.33 -22.24
C GLY A 15 -23.63 -21.45 -21.89
N GLU A 16 -23.32 -22.27 -20.88
CA GLU A 16 -24.23 -23.33 -20.38
C GLU A 16 -25.45 -22.74 -19.70
N VAL A 17 -25.26 -21.68 -18.90
CA VAL A 17 -26.39 -20.94 -18.30
C VAL A 17 -27.26 -20.30 -19.37
N ALA A 18 -26.68 -19.69 -20.39
CA ALA A 18 -27.40 -19.07 -21.50
C ALA A 18 -28.28 -20.09 -22.24
N ARG A 19 -27.73 -21.28 -22.52
CA ARG A 19 -28.45 -22.38 -23.16
C ARG A 19 -29.60 -22.90 -22.27
N ALA A 20 -29.34 -23.10 -20.98
CA ALA A 20 -30.36 -23.56 -20.03
C ALA A 20 -31.50 -22.55 -19.81
N ALA A 21 -31.16 -21.26 -19.83
CA ALA A 21 -32.13 -20.17 -19.65
C ALA A 21 -32.85 -19.78 -20.96
N GLY A 22 -32.45 -20.31 -22.13
CA GLY A 22 -33.02 -19.93 -23.43
C GLY A 22 -32.74 -18.48 -23.83
N VAL A 23 -31.57 -17.92 -23.44
CA VAL A 23 -31.17 -16.53 -23.72
C VAL A 23 -29.77 -16.48 -24.32
N SER A 24 -29.37 -15.30 -24.82
CA SER A 24 -28.00 -15.09 -25.31
C SER A 24 -26.98 -15.04 -24.15
N PRO A 25 -25.70 -15.41 -24.39
CA PRO A 25 -24.64 -15.22 -23.40
C PRO A 25 -24.51 -13.76 -22.95
N MET A 26 -24.80 -12.80 -23.85
CA MET A 26 -24.82 -11.38 -23.54
C MET A 26 -25.91 -11.04 -22.51
N THR A 27 -27.11 -11.62 -22.66
CA THR A 27 -28.22 -11.46 -21.69
C THR A 27 -27.83 -12.00 -20.31
N VAL A 28 -27.17 -13.17 -20.25
CA VAL A 28 -26.62 -13.69 -18.99
C VAL A 28 -25.60 -12.72 -18.41
N SER A 29 -24.70 -12.19 -19.23
CA SER A 29 -23.72 -11.20 -18.80
C SER A 29 -24.37 -9.95 -18.21
N TYR A 30 -25.39 -9.40 -18.87
CA TYR A 30 -26.10 -8.21 -18.40
C TYR A 30 -26.91 -8.51 -17.11
N ALA A 31 -27.51 -9.68 -16.98
CA ALA A 31 -28.23 -10.05 -15.76
C ALA A 31 -27.37 -9.97 -14.49
N TYR A 32 -26.03 -10.12 -14.62
CA TYR A 32 -25.07 -10.00 -13.51
C TYR A 32 -24.39 -8.63 -13.41
N SER A 33 -24.24 -7.91 -14.53
CA SER A 33 -23.41 -6.68 -14.56
C SER A 33 -24.23 -5.39 -14.71
N GLN A 34 -25.38 -5.46 -15.34
CA GLN A 34 -26.27 -4.34 -15.68
C GLN A 34 -27.73 -4.83 -15.70
N PRO A 35 -28.26 -5.22 -14.52
CA PRO A 35 -29.59 -5.85 -14.42
C PRO A 35 -30.71 -4.97 -15.01
N GLU A 36 -30.52 -3.66 -15.03
CA GLU A 36 -31.44 -2.69 -15.63
C GLU A 36 -31.57 -2.82 -17.16
N ARG A 37 -30.64 -3.50 -17.83
CA ARG A 37 -30.66 -3.76 -19.27
C ARG A 37 -31.35 -5.06 -19.66
N VAL A 38 -31.88 -5.79 -18.71
CA VAL A 38 -32.50 -7.09 -18.90
C VAL A 38 -33.90 -7.06 -18.34
N SER A 39 -34.88 -7.62 -19.07
CA SER A 39 -36.25 -7.75 -18.54
C SER A 39 -36.26 -8.58 -17.26
N ALA A 40 -37.21 -8.30 -16.35
CA ALA A 40 -37.34 -9.04 -15.10
C ALA A 40 -37.53 -10.56 -15.33
N GLU A 41 -38.27 -10.92 -16.41
CA GLU A 41 -38.50 -12.30 -16.82
C GLU A 41 -37.18 -12.99 -17.24
N ALA A 42 -36.39 -12.35 -18.11
CA ALA A 42 -35.10 -12.90 -18.56
C ALA A 42 -34.12 -13.01 -17.41
N ALA A 43 -34.07 -12.03 -16.52
CA ALA A 43 -33.24 -12.08 -15.32
C ALA A 43 -33.63 -13.22 -14.36
N ALA A 44 -34.95 -13.51 -14.23
CA ALA A 44 -35.42 -14.62 -13.44
C ALA A 44 -35.02 -15.98 -14.06
N LYS A 45 -35.16 -16.15 -15.39
CA LYS A 45 -34.75 -17.36 -16.11
C LYS A 45 -33.23 -17.61 -15.94
N VAL A 46 -32.41 -16.56 -16.05
CA VAL A 46 -30.95 -16.64 -15.86
C VAL A 46 -30.62 -17.07 -14.43
N ARG A 47 -31.25 -16.48 -13.41
CA ARG A 47 -30.96 -16.85 -12.01
C ARG A 47 -31.39 -18.30 -11.72
N ALA A 48 -32.52 -18.74 -12.20
CA ALA A 48 -32.97 -20.12 -12.03
C ALA A 48 -32.02 -21.14 -12.70
N ALA A 49 -31.63 -20.88 -13.94
CA ALA A 49 -30.66 -21.73 -14.66
C ALA A 49 -29.29 -21.75 -13.98
N ALA A 50 -28.81 -20.60 -13.49
CA ALA A 50 -27.55 -20.50 -12.76
C ALA A 50 -27.58 -21.32 -11.46
N GLN A 51 -28.67 -21.24 -10.71
CA GLN A 51 -28.87 -22.02 -9.49
C GLN A 51 -28.91 -23.53 -9.76
N GLN A 52 -29.66 -23.97 -10.77
CA GLN A 52 -29.71 -25.38 -11.17
C GLN A 52 -28.34 -25.96 -11.58
N LEU A 53 -27.55 -25.17 -12.28
CA LEU A 53 -26.22 -25.57 -12.74
C LEU A 53 -25.13 -25.39 -11.68
N GLY A 54 -25.42 -24.74 -10.55
CA GLY A 54 -24.38 -24.37 -9.58
C GLY A 54 -23.40 -23.31 -10.12
N TYR A 55 -23.86 -22.42 -10.99
CA TYR A 55 -23.04 -21.36 -11.57
C TYR A 55 -22.94 -20.17 -10.64
N PRO A 56 -21.75 -19.85 -10.08
CA PRO A 56 -21.59 -18.79 -9.08
C PRO A 56 -21.59 -17.37 -9.67
N GLY A 57 -21.74 -17.26 -11.00
CA GLY A 57 -21.61 -16.01 -11.73
C GLY A 57 -20.37 -15.92 -12.60
N PRO A 58 -20.22 -14.83 -13.38
CA PRO A 58 -19.08 -14.60 -14.25
C PRO A 58 -17.77 -14.59 -13.46
N HIS A 59 -16.74 -15.26 -14.00
CA HIS A 59 -15.43 -15.32 -13.34
C HIS A 59 -14.88 -13.90 -13.14
N PRO A 60 -14.39 -13.54 -11.94
CA PRO A 60 -13.88 -12.20 -11.65
C PRO A 60 -12.82 -11.72 -12.66
N ALA A 61 -11.83 -12.58 -13.01
CA ALA A 61 -10.80 -12.25 -13.97
C ALA A 61 -11.35 -11.97 -15.38
N ALA A 62 -12.39 -12.71 -15.84
CA ALA A 62 -13.02 -12.45 -17.11
C ALA A 62 -13.84 -11.15 -17.11
N ARG A 63 -14.32 -10.72 -15.95
CA ARG A 63 -14.98 -9.44 -15.75
C ARG A 63 -13.97 -8.30 -15.83
N SER A 64 -12.83 -8.42 -15.14
CA SER A 64 -11.74 -7.44 -15.15
C SER A 64 -11.19 -7.22 -16.55
N LEU A 65 -10.91 -8.30 -17.29
CA LEU A 65 -10.44 -8.24 -18.69
C LEU A 65 -11.41 -7.46 -19.59
N ARG A 66 -12.73 -7.66 -19.46
CA ARG A 66 -13.72 -6.93 -20.25
C ARG A 66 -13.88 -5.46 -19.85
N ARG A 67 -13.67 -5.15 -18.59
CA ARG A 67 -13.77 -3.77 -18.08
C ARG A 67 -12.48 -2.99 -18.25
N GLY A 68 -11.36 -3.66 -18.54
CA GLY A 68 -10.03 -3.07 -18.53
C GLY A 68 -9.58 -2.57 -17.16
N ARG A 69 -10.27 -3.02 -16.09
CA ARG A 69 -10.02 -2.64 -14.69
C ARG A 69 -10.25 -3.81 -13.76
N VAL A 70 -9.38 -3.94 -12.78
CA VAL A 70 -9.46 -4.98 -11.73
C VAL A 70 -10.47 -4.59 -10.66
N GLY A 71 -10.60 -3.30 -10.37
CA GLY A 71 -11.39 -2.75 -9.28
C GLY A 71 -10.69 -2.88 -7.93
N THR A 72 -9.35 -2.80 -7.92
CA THR A 72 -8.54 -3.02 -6.72
C THR A 72 -7.38 -2.03 -6.66
N LEU A 73 -7.12 -1.47 -5.48
CA LEU A 73 -5.97 -0.62 -5.19
C LEU A 73 -4.89 -1.44 -4.50
N GLY A 74 -3.64 -1.31 -4.95
CA GLY A 74 -2.46 -1.90 -4.32
C GLY A 74 -1.88 -0.98 -3.27
N VAL A 75 -1.62 -1.48 -2.06
CA VAL A 75 -0.83 -0.77 -1.06
C VAL A 75 0.51 -1.44 -0.91
N VAL A 76 1.57 -0.70 -1.21
CA VAL A 76 2.97 -1.10 -1.04
C VAL A 76 3.49 -0.46 0.24
N LEU A 77 3.93 -1.30 1.17
CA LEU A 77 4.51 -0.87 2.44
C LEU A 77 6.01 -1.09 2.37
N GLY A 78 6.81 -0.03 2.55
CA GLY A 78 8.28 -0.10 2.57
C GLY A 78 8.86 -0.88 3.77
N GLU A 79 8.00 -1.52 4.53
CA GLU A 79 8.27 -2.30 5.73
C GLU A 79 7.73 -3.73 5.59
N ARG A 80 8.19 -4.63 6.47
CA ARG A 80 7.54 -5.94 6.59
C ARG A 80 6.08 -5.77 6.98
N LEU A 81 5.21 -6.51 6.32
CA LEU A 81 3.77 -6.38 6.52
C LEU A 81 3.33 -6.65 7.98
N SER A 82 4.01 -7.56 8.68
CA SER A 82 3.77 -7.79 10.12
C SER A 82 3.98 -6.53 10.95
N TYR A 83 5.07 -5.81 10.70
CA TYR A 83 5.36 -4.54 11.36
C TYR A 83 4.26 -3.49 11.13
N ALA A 84 3.69 -3.44 9.93
CA ALA A 84 2.64 -2.48 9.60
C ALA A 84 1.35 -2.66 10.41
N PHE A 85 1.11 -3.85 10.97
CA PHE A 85 -0.02 -4.11 11.86
C PHE A 85 0.28 -3.77 13.33
N ASP A 86 1.55 -3.76 13.71
CA ASP A 86 1.99 -3.44 15.07
C ASP A 86 2.27 -1.94 15.22
N ASP A 87 2.63 -1.24 14.15
CA ASP A 87 2.83 0.21 14.15
C ASP A 87 1.48 0.96 14.11
N PRO A 88 1.13 1.72 15.18
CA PRO A 88 -0.15 2.44 15.23
C PRO A 88 -0.35 3.44 14.08
N GLN A 89 0.73 4.01 13.55
CA GLN A 89 0.65 4.98 12.45
C GLN A 89 0.37 4.28 11.12
N ALA A 90 1.05 3.18 10.84
CA ALA A 90 0.81 2.36 9.65
C ALA A 90 -0.60 1.73 9.68
N ALA A 91 -1.04 1.24 10.85
CA ALA A 91 -2.38 0.70 11.03
C ALA A 91 -3.46 1.76 10.75
N ARG A 92 -3.30 2.99 11.25
CA ARG A 92 -4.23 4.11 10.96
C ARG A 92 -4.24 4.49 9.48
N PHE A 93 -3.09 4.48 8.83
CA PHE A 93 -2.99 4.73 7.40
C PHE A 93 -3.76 3.67 6.60
N LEU A 94 -3.53 2.39 6.91
CA LEU A 94 -4.24 1.28 6.26
C LEU A 94 -5.75 1.35 6.49
N ALA A 95 -6.18 1.72 7.70
CA ALA A 95 -7.59 1.92 8.01
C ALA A 95 -8.19 3.03 7.13
N GLY A 96 -7.53 4.20 7.04
CA GLY A 96 -8.01 5.31 6.21
C GLY A 96 -8.08 4.96 4.72
N VAL A 97 -7.09 4.25 4.18
CA VAL A 97 -7.14 3.75 2.80
C VAL A 97 -8.28 2.76 2.61
N SER A 98 -8.48 1.85 3.56
CA SER A 98 -9.56 0.85 3.53
C SER A 98 -10.94 1.50 3.54
N ASP A 99 -11.15 2.52 4.37
CA ASP A 99 -12.43 3.23 4.47
C ASP A 99 -12.81 3.89 3.13
N VAL A 100 -11.84 4.54 2.47
CA VAL A 100 -12.06 5.13 1.14
C VAL A 100 -12.34 4.04 0.10
N CYS A 101 -11.56 2.96 0.09
CA CYS A 101 -11.79 1.84 -0.83
C CYS A 101 -13.18 1.23 -0.64
N ALA A 102 -13.63 1.06 0.60
CA ALA A 102 -14.95 0.52 0.91
C ALA A 102 -16.07 1.45 0.42
N ALA A 103 -15.94 2.77 0.63
CA ALA A 103 -16.92 3.76 0.18
C ALA A 103 -17.04 3.79 -1.36
N GLU A 104 -15.94 3.61 -2.06
CA GLU A 104 -15.88 3.61 -3.53
C GLU A 104 -16.13 2.22 -4.17
N GLY A 105 -16.35 1.18 -3.37
CA GLY A 105 -16.53 -0.20 -3.86
C GLY A 105 -15.28 -0.76 -4.53
N ILE A 106 -14.09 -0.32 -4.12
CA ILE A 106 -12.78 -0.74 -4.61
C ILE A 106 -12.20 -1.78 -3.65
N GLY A 107 -11.62 -2.86 -4.19
CA GLY A 107 -10.86 -3.82 -3.40
C GLY A 107 -9.52 -3.26 -2.93
N LEU A 108 -8.95 -3.82 -1.87
CA LEU A 108 -7.63 -3.48 -1.36
C LEU A 108 -6.72 -4.70 -1.42
N THR A 109 -5.54 -4.55 -2.02
CA THR A 109 -4.48 -5.57 -2.06
C THR A 109 -3.26 -5.03 -1.35
N LEU A 110 -2.80 -5.71 -0.30
CA LEU A 110 -1.52 -5.43 0.33
C LEU A 110 -0.42 -6.15 -0.44
N VAL A 111 0.57 -5.41 -0.94
CA VAL A 111 1.72 -5.96 -1.66
C VAL A 111 2.88 -6.07 -0.67
N PRO A 112 3.23 -7.29 -0.22
CA PRO A 112 4.27 -7.47 0.78
C PRO A 112 5.65 -7.20 0.19
N ILE A 113 6.42 -6.35 0.88
CA ILE A 113 7.80 -6.04 0.57
C ILE A 113 8.70 -6.66 1.64
N THR A 114 9.76 -7.31 1.20
CA THR A 114 10.67 -8.07 2.08
C THR A 114 12.10 -7.56 2.02
N GLY A 115 12.40 -6.61 1.11
CA GLY A 115 13.75 -6.15 0.80
C GLY A 115 14.49 -7.07 -0.18
N ALA A 116 13.83 -8.12 -0.70
CA ALA A 116 14.41 -9.07 -1.64
C ALA A 116 14.25 -8.60 -3.11
N PRO A 117 15.12 -9.04 -4.03
CA PRO A 117 14.96 -8.74 -5.46
C PRO A 117 13.62 -9.16 -6.07
N SER A 118 12.95 -10.14 -5.45
CA SER A 118 11.61 -10.60 -5.87
C SER A 118 10.48 -9.60 -5.60
N ASP A 119 10.73 -8.53 -4.87
CA ASP A 119 9.70 -7.53 -4.55
C ASP A 119 9.23 -6.79 -5.81
N ALA A 120 10.14 -6.46 -6.73
CA ALA A 120 9.80 -5.89 -8.03
C ALA A 120 8.83 -6.79 -8.82
N GLN A 121 9.05 -8.09 -8.80
CA GLN A 121 8.16 -9.04 -9.45
C GLN A 121 6.77 -9.10 -8.78
N ARG A 122 6.71 -9.01 -7.45
CA ARG A 122 5.42 -8.96 -6.73
C ARG A 122 4.61 -7.73 -7.10
N VAL A 123 5.27 -6.57 -7.22
CA VAL A 123 4.63 -5.34 -7.70
C VAL A 123 4.12 -5.52 -9.12
N ALA A 124 4.96 -6.00 -10.03
CA ALA A 124 4.60 -6.19 -11.43
C ALA A 124 3.45 -7.21 -11.64
N GLN A 125 3.32 -8.19 -10.75
CA GLN A 125 2.28 -9.22 -10.79
C GLN A 125 1.02 -8.86 -10.01
N ALA A 126 1.00 -7.74 -9.29
CA ALA A 126 -0.15 -7.31 -8.53
C ALA A 126 -1.31 -6.98 -9.46
N ALA A 127 -2.44 -7.68 -9.29
CA ALA A 127 -3.66 -7.42 -10.04
C ALA A 127 -4.39 -6.22 -9.42
N VAL A 128 -3.98 -4.99 -9.80
CA VAL A 128 -4.48 -3.73 -9.27
C VAL A 128 -4.65 -2.69 -10.38
N ASP A 129 -5.37 -1.62 -10.13
CA ASP A 129 -5.56 -0.49 -11.04
C ASP A 129 -4.68 0.72 -10.71
N GLY A 130 -3.98 0.68 -9.59
CA GLY A 130 -3.07 1.73 -9.14
C GLY A 130 -2.45 1.39 -7.80
N PHE A 131 -1.52 2.23 -7.35
CA PHE A 131 -0.76 2.00 -6.14
C PHE A 131 -0.81 3.18 -5.17
N VAL A 132 -0.84 2.86 -3.89
CA VAL A 132 -0.48 3.76 -2.79
C VAL A 132 0.78 3.19 -2.15
N VAL A 133 1.86 3.96 -2.17
CA VAL A 133 3.13 3.57 -1.57
C VAL A 133 3.25 4.27 -0.21
N TRP A 134 3.36 3.50 0.86
CA TRP A 134 3.78 4.03 2.17
C TRP A 134 5.23 4.48 2.09
N THR A 135 5.60 5.45 2.89
CA THR A 135 6.96 6.02 2.89
C THR A 135 8.05 4.94 2.83
N THR A 136 9.05 5.19 2.01
CA THR A 136 10.21 4.32 1.83
C THR A 136 11.48 5.15 1.63
N SER A 137 12.62 4.51 1.37
CA SER A 137 13.88 5.21 1.12
C SER A 137 13.99 5.74 -0.31
N ASP A 138 14.84 6.76 -0.51
CA ASP A 138 15.08 7.35 -1.83
C ASP A 138 15.61 6.33 -2.86
N ASP A 139 16.32 5.32 -2.40
CA ASP A 139 16.98 4.27 -3.18
C ASP A 139 16.20 2.94 -3.22
N ASP A 140 14.92 2.95 -2.82
CA ASP A 140 14.12 1.73 -2.83
C ASP A 140 13.75 1.32 -4.25
N PRO A 141 14.19 0.14 -4.72
CA PRO A 141 13.90 -0.36 -6.07
C PRO A 141 12.41 -0.64 -6.31
N VAL A 142 11.61 -0.73 -5.26
CA VAL A 142 10.15 -0.89 -5.36
C VAL A 142 9.50 0.30 -6.06
N LEU A 143 10.05 1.52 -5.89
CA LEU A 143 9.53 2.71 -6.55
C LEU A 143 9.69 2.64 -8.08
N ASP A 144 10.81 2.12 -8.55
CA ASP A 144 11.04 1.90 -9.97
C ASP A 144 10.12 0.80 -10.50
N ALA A 145 9.94 -0.28 -9.74
CA ALA A 145 9.00 -1.35 -10.10
C ALA A 145 7.54 -0.85 -10.19
N VAL A 146 7.12 0.04 -9.30
CA VAL A 146 5.79 0.68 -9.38
C VAL A 146 5.71 1.57 -10.62
N ALA A 147 6.74 2.38 -10.91
CA ALA A 147 6.78 3.23 -12.10
C ALA A 147 6.70 2.41 -13.40
N ASP A 148 7.43 1.30 -13.46
CA ASP A 148 7.49 0.41 -14.63
C ASP A 148 6.15 -0.26 -14.96
N THR A 149 5.22 -0.34 -13.99
CA THR A 149 3.85 -0.82 -14.27
C THR A 149 3.05 0.12 -15.16
N GLY A 150 3.42 1.39 -15.24
CA GLY A 150 2.66 2.45 -15.93
C GLY A 150 1.31 2.78 -15.27
N LEU A 151 0.98 2.17 -14.14
CA LEU A 151 -0.26 2.43 -13.41
C LEU A 151 -0.16 3.72 -12.58
N PRO A 152 -1.30 4.40 -12.32
CA PRO A 152 -1.32 5.53 -11.41
C PRO A 152 -0.78 5.14 -10.03
N ALA A 153 0.07 5.99 -9.47
CA ALA A 153 0.61 5.77 -8.13
C ALA A 153 0.71 7.07 -7.35
N VAL A 154 0.52 6.99 -6.03
CA VAL A 154 0.75 8.08 -5.08
C VAL A 154 1.66 7.60 -3.96
N VAL A 155 2.56 8.45 -3.51
CA VAL A 155 3.49 8.13 -2.42
C VAL A 155 3.12 8.93 -1.17
N HIS A 156 2.94 8.25 -0.06
CA HIS A 156 2.75 8.88 1.25
C HIS A 156 4.11 9.26 1.85
N ALA A 157 4.26 10.55 2.19
CA ALA A 157 5.42 11.13 2.88
C ALA A 157 6.78 11.01 2.14
N GLY A 158 6.78 10.60 0.89
CA GLY A 158 7.98 10.51 0.05
C GLY A 158 8.61 9.13 -0.02
N PRO A 159 9.63 8.98 -0.86
CA PRO A 159 10.34 10.02 -1.62
C PRO A 159 9.56 10.56 -2.83
N ARG A 160 10.03 11.68 -3.38
CA ARG A 160 9.50 12.23 -4.63
C ARG A 160 10.02 11.45 -5.83
N ARG A 161 9.13 11.05 -6.71
CA ARG A 161 9.43 10.43 -8.00
C ARG A 161 8.65 11.10 -9.11
N ARG A 162 9.25 11.17 -10.30
CA ARG A 162 8.56 11.71 -11.48
C ARG A 162 7.30 10.90 -11.78
N GLY A 163 6.18 11.59 -11.97
CA GLY A 163 4.90 10.94 -12.26
C GLY A 163 4.16 10.36 -11.04
N MET A 164 4.76 10.44 -9.84
CA MET A 164 4.12 10.00 -8.61
C MET A 164 3.94 11.20 -7.65
N PRO A 165 2.73 11.74 -7.51
CA PRO A 165 2.46 12.77 -6.51
C PRO A 165 2.74 12.27 -5.10
N VAL A 166 3.20 13.18 -4.23
CA VAL A 166 3.46 12.89 -2.82
C VAL A 166 2.39 13.58 -1.97
N VAL A 167 1.80 12.81 -1.07
CA VAL A 167 0.87 13.29 -0.04
C VAL A 167 1.53 13.13 1.32
N GLY A 168 1.56 14.19 2.10
CA GLY A 168 2.20 14.19 3.43
C GLY A 168 2.11 15.55 4.10
N ILE A 169 2.77 15.68 5.24
CA ILE A 169 2.93 16.93 5.97
C ILE A 169 4.32 17.52 5.68
N ASP A 170 4.54 18.78 6.08
CA ASP A 170 5.88 19.34 6.14
C ASP A 170 6.60 18.85 7.41
N ASP A 171 7.24 17.68 7.31
CA ASP A 171 7.96 17.05 8.42
C ASP A 171 9.06 17.95 8.98
N ARG A 172 9.71 18.78 8.14
CA ARG A 172 10.76 19.69 8.60
C ARG A 172 10.18 20.83 9.45
N ALA A 173 9.13 21.48 8.95
CA ALA A 173 8.47 22.56 9.69
C ALA A 173 7.86 22.05 11.00
N ALA A 174 7.19 20.88 10.96
CA ALA A 174 6.62 20.25 12.15
C ALA A 174 7.70 19.90 13.18
N ALA A 175 8.83 19.33 12.75
CA ALA A 175 9.95 19.00 13.62
C ALA A 175 10.66 20.24 14.16
N THR A 176 10.77 21.32 13.38
CA THR A 176 11.29 22.60 13.86
C THR A 176 10.41 23.16 14.97
N ALA A 177 9.09 23.18 14.78
CA ALA A 177 8.16 23.72 15.77
C ALA A 177 8.21 22.94 17.10
N ILE A 178 8.18 21.59 17.05
CA ILE A 178 8.29 20.79 18.27
C ILE A 178 9.67 20.90 18.91
N GLY A 179 10.74 21.00 18.10
CA GLY A 179 12.11 21.21 18.59
C GLY A 179 12.28 22.51 19.34
N GLN A 180 11.68 23.61 18.86
CA GLN A 180 11.70 24.89 19.58
C GLN A 180 11.10 24.79 20.98
N VAL A 181 10.02 24.04 21.15
CA VAL A 181 9.40 23.80 22.45
C VAL A 181 10.25 22.87 23.31
N ALA A 182 10.68 21.73 22.75
CA ALA A 182 11.39 20.71 23.49
C ALA A 182 12.79 21.17 23.96
N PHE A 183 13.46 22.02 23.18
CA PHE A 183 14.82 22.48 23.47
C PHE A 183 14.88 23.76 24.31
N ALA A 184 13.76 24.45 24.53
CA ALA A 184 13.72 25.74 25.25
C ALA A 184 14.42 25.69 26.64
N ALA A 185 14.35 24.54 27.32
CA ALA A 185 15.00 24.33 28.62
C ALA A 185 16.04 23.20 28.62
N ALA A 186 16.31 22.60 27.46
CA ALA A 186 17.19 21.45 27.35
C ALA A 186 18.67 21.89 27.35
N ARG A 187 19.48 21.27 28.22
CA ARG A 187 20.94 21.49 28.25
C ARG A 187 21.73 20.44 27.46
N ARG A 188 21.22 19.23 27.40
CA ARG A 188 21.85 18.07 26.74
C ARG A 188 20.79 17.18 26.11
N PRO A 189 20.13 17.63 25.02
CA PRO A 189 19.08 16.87 24.40
C PRO A 189 19.59 15.61 23.71
N LEU A 190 18.77 14.55 23.75
CA LEU A 190 18.92 13.35 22.96
C LEU A 190 17.64 13.16 22.16
N VAL A 191 17.77 13.03 20.86
CA VAL A 191 16.68 12.71 19.93
C VAL A 191 16.64 11.20 19.76
N LEU A 192 15.48 10.60 19.96
CA LEU A 192 15.21 9.24 19.50
C LEU A 192 14.67 9.33 18.09
N GLY A 193 15.36 8.74 17.15
CA GLY A 193 15.04 8.84 15.72
C GLY A 193 14.84 7.50 15.04
N PHE A 194 14.17 7.54 13.90
CA PHE A 194 13.97 6.41 13.02
C PHE A 194 15.25 6.05 12.25
N PRO A 195 15.29 4.88 11.56
CA PRO A 195 16.42 4.49 10.72
C PRO A 195 16.81 5.59 9.73
N LEU A 196 18.12 5.73 9.49
CA LEU A 196 18.65 6.68 8.51
C LEU A 196 18.55 6.13 7.08
N ASP A 197 18.74 4.81 6.95
CA ASP A 197 18.76 4.07 5.69
C ASP A 197 18.20 2.66 5.86
N ARG A 198 18.20 1.90 4.77
CA ARG A 198 17.66 0.53 4.73
C ARG A 198 18.47 -0.49 5.54
N SER A 199 19.70 -0.17 5.94
CA SER A 199 20.52 -1.04 6.80
C SER A 199 20.00 -1.12 8.23
N ARG A 200 19.25 -0.08 8.68
CA ARG A 200 18.60 0.00 9.99
C ARG A 200 19.53 -0.26 11.16
N VAL A 201 20.77 0.23 11.05
CA VAL A 201 21.76 0.04 12.08
C VAL A 201 21.45 0.94 13.28
N ARG A 202 21.47 0.36 14.48
CA ARG A 202 21.42 1.11 15.76
C ARG A 202 22.68 1.94 15.89
N GLN A 203 22.55 3.25 16.10
CA GLN A 203 23.67 4.17 16.20
C GLN A 203 23.38 5.29 17.20
N LEU A 204 24.45 5.82 17.78
CA LEU A 204 24.41 7.06 18.54
C LEU A 204 25.35 8.06 17.87
N LEU A 205 24.77 9.12 17.35
CA LEU A 205 25.46 10.10 16.52
C LEU A 205 25.40 11.50 17.15
N THR A 206 26.36 12.34 16.80
CA THR A 206 26.29 13.79 17.03
C THR A 206 25.67 14.48 15.82
N GLY A 207 25.26 15.75 15.97
CA GLY A 207 24.60 16.47 14.88
C GLY A 207 25.45 16.66 13.63
N ASP A 208 26.78 16.57 13.77
CA ASP A 208 27.72 16.70 12.65
C ASP A 208 27.95 15.35 11.93
N ASP A 209 27.69 14.23 12.61
CA ASP A 209 27.94 12.88 12.07
C ASP A 209 26.75 12.33 11.26
N VAL A 210 25.57 12.97 11.34
CA VAL A 210 24.38 12.48 10.64
C VAL A 210 24.48 12.78 9.16
N ALA A 211 24.80 11.75 8.37
CA ALA A 211 24.92 11.80 6.92
C ALA A 211 24.20 10.61 6.26
N GLY A 212 24.06 10.63 4.94
CA GLY A 212 23.54 9.49 4.17
C GLY A 212 22.11 9.09 4.48
N VAL A 213 21.27 10.00 4.98
CA VAL A 213 19.88 9.71 5.33
C VAL A 213 19.04 9.54 4.08
N THR A 214 18.66 8.31 3.76
CA THR A 214 17.87 7.98 2.57
C THR A 214 16.37 7.95 2.82
N PHE A 215 15.92 7.85 4.08
CA PHE A 215 14.50 8.01 4.42
C PHE A 215 14.09 9.49 4.49
N PRO A 216 13.22 10.00 3.58
CA PRO A 216 12.86 11.42 3.53
C PRO A 216 12.26 11.95 4.84
N VAL A 217 11.38 11.17 5.47
CA VAL A 217 10.75 11.53 6.75
C VAL A 217 11.81 11.74 7.84
N THR A 218 12.72 10.79 8.00
CA THR A 218 13.83 10.89 8.97
C THR A 218 14.72 12.08 8.66
N ARG A 219 15.08 12.28 7.40
CA ARG A 219 15.92 13.40 6.96
C ARG A 219 15.29 14.75 7.25
N HIS A 220 14.03 14.91 6.93
CA HIS A 220 13.33 16.18 7.15
C HIS A 220 13.11 16.47 8.63
N ARG A 221 12.71 15.48 9.41
CA ARG A 221 12.54 15.63 10.87
C ARG A 221 13.85 15.94 11.56
N TRP A 222 14.92 15.22 11.22
CA TRP A 222 16.24 15.52 11.74
C TRP A 222 16.68 16.94 11.37
N ALA A 223 16.52 17.36 10.12
CA ALA A 223 16.86 18.72 9.69
C ALA A 223 16.08 19.78 10.49
N GLY A 224 14.77 19.58 10.70
CA GLY A 224 13.95 20.49 11.49
C GLY A 224 14.36 20.58 12.95
N LEU A 225 14.66 19.46 13.59
CA LEU A 225 15.17 19.45 14.97
C LEU A 225 16.55 20.13 15.07
N ARG A 226 17.43 19.87 14.11
CA ARG A 226 18.73 20.53 14.07
C ARG A 226 18.59 22.04 13.85
N ASP A 227 17.69 22.49 12.98
CA ASP A 227 17.42 23.91 12.74
C ASP A 227 16.91 24.59 14.03
N ALA A 228 16.01 23.95 14.77
CA ALA A 228 15.51 24.48 16.05
C ALA A 228 16.64 24.61 17.09
N TRP A 229 17.52 23.61 17.19
CA TRP A 229 18.64 23.60 18.12
C TRP A 229 19.69 24.66 17.79
N THR A 230 20.11 24.72 16.52
CA THR A 230 21.12 25.71 16.09
C THR A 230 20.56 27.13 16.04
N GLY A 231 19.28 27.28 15.70
CA GLY A 231 18.58 28.59 15.75
C GLY A 231 18.48 29.17 17.16
N ALA A 232 18.54 28.35 18.20
CA ALA A 232 18.67 28.76 19.60
C ALA A 232 20.12 29.10 20.02
N GLY A 233 21.08 29.10 19.10
CA GLY A 233 22.49 29.46 19.35
C GLY A 233 23.35 28.30 19.84
N HIS A 234 22.89 27.07 19.78
CA HIS A 234 23.66 25.91 20.21
C HIS A 234 24.45 25.26 19.07
N PRO A 235 25.65 24.68 19.30
CA PRO A 235 26.40 23.99 18.27
C PRO A 235 25.71 22.69 17.85
N ALA A 236 25.72 22.38 16.55
CA ALA A 236 25.10 21.16 16.02
C ALA A 236 25.66 19.89 16.68
N ALA A 237 26.97 19.84 16.93
CA ALA A 237 27.66 18.71 17.57
C ALA A 237 27.12 18.36 18.98
N ALA A 238 26.46 19.33 19.66
CA ALA A 238 25.87 19.09 20.99
C ALA A 238 24.50 18.40 20.92
N LEU A 239 23.84 18.38 19.75
CA LEU A 239 22.61 17.62 19.53
C LEU A 239 22.98 16.16 19.25
N ARG A 240 22.37 15.25 19.99
CA ARG A 240 22.64 13.80 19.83
C ARG A 240 21.41 13.09 19.25
N LEU A 241 21.65 12.11 18.40
CA LEU A 241 20.64 11.26 17.77
C LEU A 241 20.92 9.80 18.11
N ALA A 242 19.98 9.16 18.78
CA ALA A 242 19.93 7.72 18.93
C ALA A 242 19.02 7.14 17.84
N VAL A 243 19.59 6.39 16.92
CA VAL A 243 18.87 5.75 15.81
C VAL A 243 18.32 4.41 16.31
N CYS A 244 16.99 4.28 16.26
CA CYS A 244 16.29 3.04 16.58
C CYS A 244 16.02 2.26 15.29
N PRO A 245 16.35 0.95 15.23
CA PRO A 245 16.16 0.12 14.02
C PRO A 245 14.70 -0.02 13.60
N VAL A 246 13.80 -0.06 14.58
CA VAL A 246 12.35 -0.21 14.40
C VAL A 246 11.61 0.73 15.35
N ASN A 247 10.36 1.04 15.02
CA ASN A 247 9.46 1.81 15.89
C ASN A 247 8.77 0.84 16.87
N ASP A 248 9.51 0.37 17.85
CA ASP A 248 9.04 -0.56 18.86
C ASP A 248 9.39 -0.02 20.26
N LEU A 249 8.46 -0.16 21.21
CA LEU A 249 8.64 0.30 22.59
C LEU A 249 9.77 -0.43 23.32
N THR A 250 10.10 -1.64 22.90
CA THR A 250 11.17 -2.46 23.49
C THR A 250 12.55 -2.10 22.95
N GLU A 251 12.60 -1.37 21.83
CA GLU A 251 13.82 -1.00 21.12
C GLU A 251 14.30 0.43 21.43
N GLY A 252 13.44 1.25 22.07
CA GLY A 252 13.69 2.66 22.40
C GLY A 252 14.43 2.92 23.69
#